data_f7de36d0a6854973e684ec2a50cfe3a1
#
_entry.id   f7de36d0a6854973e684ec2a50cfe3a1
#
_cell.length_a   1.000
_cell.length_b   1.000
_cell.length_c   1.000
_cell.angle_alpha   90.00
_cell.angle_beta   90.00
_cell.angle_gamma   90.00
#
_symmetry.space_group_name_H-M   'P 1'
#
loop_
_entity.id
_entity.type
_entity.pdbx_description
1 polymer ?
#
loop_
_entity_poly.entity_id
_entity_poly.type
_entity_poly.pdbx_seq_one_letter_code
_entity_poly.pdbx_strand_id
1 'polypeptide(L)' 'MTKIEHLFQHLESQLDELIELSDEHKRQNHSLKTREEDLIKERSVLMKKNDLARTKVESMISRLKALEQDS' A
#
# COMPACT_ATOMS: atom_id res chain seq x y z
N MET A 1 -25.18 1.97 45.34
CA MET A 1 -23.92 2.30 44.70
C MET A 1 -23.46 3.69 45.09
N THR A 2 -22.21 3.83 45.43
CA THR A 2 -21.61 5.11 45.73
C THR A 2 -21.20 5.82 44.46
N LYS A 3 -21.01 7.13 44.54
CA LYS A 3 -20.54 7.95 43.42
C LYS A 3 -19.18 7.51 42.92
N ILE A 4 -18.31 7.02 43.82
CA ILE A 4 -16.98 6.52 43.53
C ILE A 4 -17.05 5.24 42.69
N GLU A 5 -17.98 4.33 43.01
CA GLU A 5 -18.18 3.10 42.27
C GLU A 5 -18.67 3.37 40.84
N HIS A 6 -19.53 4.35 40.65
CA HIS A 6 -19.96 4.79 39.31
C HIS A 6 -18.80 5.35 38.51
N LEU A 7 -17.94 6.13 39.12
CA LEU A 7 -16.73 6.67 38.48
C LEU A 7 -15.77 5.55 38.05
N PHE A 8 -15.56 4.58 38.93
CA PHE A 8 -14.74 3.42 38.61
C PHE A 8 -15.28 2.62 37.43
N GLN A 9 -16.56 2.36 37.44
CA GLN A 9 -17.21 1.63 36.33
C GLN A 9 -17.10 2.40 35.02
N HIS A 10 -17.26 3.71 35.07
CA HIS A 10 -17.11 4.56 33.88
C HIS A 10 -15.68 4.53 33.34
N LEU A 11 -14.69 4.64 34.23
CA LEU A 11 -13.26 4.55 33.86
C LEU A 11 -12.92 3.19 33.26
N GLU A 12 -13.42 2.12 33.87
CA GLU A 12 -13.21 0.76 33.41
C GLU A 12 -13.78 0.56 31.99
N SER A 13 -15.00 1.08 31.77
CA SER A 13 -15.63 1.05 30.45
C SER A 13 -14.85 1.83 29.41
N GLN A 14 -14.34 3.01 29.77
CA GLN A 14 -13.49 3.81 28.87
C GLN A 14 -12.16 3.13 28.54
N LEU A 15 -11.58 2.46 29.53
CA LEU A 15 -10.35 1.67 29.31
C LEU A 15 -10.60 0.52 28.34
N ASP A 16 -11.70 -0.21 28.51
CA ASP A 16 -12.04 -1.30 27.61
C ASP A 16 -12.25 -0.81 26.19
N GLU A 17 -12.96 0.30 26.02
CA GLU A 17 -13.14 0.92 24.71
C GLU A 17 -11.79 1.34 24.08
N LEU A 18 -10.90 1.90 24.89
CA LEU A 18 -9.59 2.32 24.42
C LEU A 18 -8.73 1.13 24.00
N ILE A 19 -8.79 0.04 24.73
CA ILE A 19 -8.07 -1.19 24.39
C ILE A 19 -8.60 -1.76 23.08
N GLU A 20 -9.91 -1.84 22.91
CA GLU A 20 -10.52 -2.29 21.66
C GLU A 20 -10.12 -1.42 20.47
N LEU A 21 -10.16 -0.12 20.65
CA LEU A 21 -9.78 0.83 19.62
C LEU A 21 -8.29 0.69 19.26
N SER A 22 -7.44 0.52 20.26
CA SER A 22 -6.01 0.29 20.07
C SER A 22 -5.74 -1.00 19.27
N ASP A 23 -6.44 -2.07 19.59
CA ASP A 23 -6.31 -3.35 18.90
C ASP A 23 -6.80 -3.26 17.45
N GLU A 24 -7.89 -2.53 17.23
CA GLU A 24 -8.41 -2.28 15.89
C GLU A 24 -7.43 -1.48 15.05
N HIS A 25 -6.86 -0.43 15.61
CA HIS A 25 -5.82 0.37 14.92
C HIS A 25 -4.59 -0.45 14.57
N LYS A 26 -4.16 -1.33 15.45
CA LYS A 26 -3.03 -2.23 15.17
C LYS A 26 -3.32 -3.16 13.99
N ARG A 27 -4.53 -3.72 13.95
CA ARG A 27 -4.96 -4.58 12.84
C ARG A 27 -5.05 -3.81 11.54
N GLN A 28 -5.61 -2.60 11.58
CA GLN A 28 -5.70 -1.73 10.40
C GLN A 28 -4.31 -1.34 9.90
N ASN A 29 -3.41 -0.98 10.80
CA ASN A 29 -2.03 -0.64 10.45
C ASN A 29 -1.30 -1.81 9.80
N HIS A 30 -1.48 -3.01 10.34
CA HIS A 30 -0.89 -4.22 9.76
C HIS A 30 -1.44 -4.48 8.35
N SER A 31 -2.75 -4.37 8.19
CA SER A 31 -3.40 -4.53 6.89
C SER A 31 -2.93 -3.50 5.87
N LEU A 32 -2.83 -2.24 6.27
CA LEU A 32 -2.33 -1.16 5.41
C LEU A 32 -0.86 -1.39 5.01
N LYS A 33 -0.05 -1.86 5.94
CA LYS A 33 1.36 -2.16 5.67
C LYS A 33 1.50 -3.29 4.65
N THR A 34 0.71 -4.34 4.80
CA THR A 34 0.70 -5.46 3.86
C THR A 34 0.29 -4.98 2.46
N ARG A 35 -0.74 -4.16 2.39
CA ARG A 35 -1.21 -3.58 1.13
C ARG A 35 -0.15 -2.68 0.49
N GLU A 36 0.53 -1.88 1.29
CA GLU A 36 1.65 -1.06 0.82
C GLU A 36 2.76 -1.90 0.21
N GLU A 37 3.15 -2.98 0.87
CA GLU A 37 4.15 -3.91 0.36
C GLU A 37 3.73 -4.53 -0.97
N ASP A 38 2.47 -4.92 -1.10
CA ASP A 38 1.92 -5.48 -2.32
C ASP A 38 1.92 -4.45 -3.46
N LEU A 39 1.55 -3.21 -3.17
CA LEU A 39 1.56 -2.12 -4.15
C LEU A 39 2.97 -1.80 -4.62
N ILE A 40 3.95 -1.84 -3.73
CA ILE A 40 5.36 -1.64 -4.09
C ILE A 40 5.83 -2.74 -5.04
N LYS A 41 5.46 -3.98 -4.78
CA LYS A 41 5.78 -5.12 -5.66
C LYS A 41 5.13 -4.97 -7.03
N GLU A 42 3.85 -4.64 -7.06
CA GLU A 42 3.12 -4.41 -8.31
C GLU A 42 3.74 -3.27 -9.11
N ARG A 43 4.07 -2.18 -8.46
CA ARG A 43 4.73 -1.04 -9.10
C ARG A 43 6.06 -1.47 -9.72
N SER A 44 6.86 -2.24 -8.99
CA SER A 44 8.14 -2.75 -9.49
C SER A 44 7.96 -3.59 -10.75
N VAL A 45 6.98 -4.49 -10.75
CA VAL A 45 6.66 -5.34 -11.91
C VAL A 45 6.21 -4.48 -13.10
N LEU A 46 5.33 -3.52 -12.88
CA LEU A 46 4.85 -2.62 -13.92
C LEU A 46 5.96 -1.75 -14.51
N MET A 47 6.86 -1.26 -13.67
CA MET A 47 8.02 -0.49 -14.13
C MET A 47 8.93 -1.32 -15.04
N LYS A 48 9.19 -2.56 -14.67
CA LYS A 48 9.99 -3.47 -15.51
C LYS A 48 9.32 -3.76 -16.84
N LYS A 49 8.02 -4.01 -16.84
CA LYS A 49 7.24 -4.21 -18.06
C LYS A 49 7.24 -2.97 -18.94
N ASN A 50 7.10 -1.80 -18.32
CA ASN A 50 7.14 -0.53 -19.03
C ASN A 50 8.51 -0.31 -19.70
N ASP A 51 9.60 -0.56 -18.98
CA ASP A 51 10.94 -0.43 -19.50
C ASP A 51 11.20 -1.39 -20.66
N LEU A 52 10.75 -2.64 -20.54
CA LEU A 52 10.86 -3.61 -21.62
C LEU A 52 10.10 -3.19 -22.86
N ALA A 53 8.86 -2.71 -22.68
CA ALA A 53 8.04 -2.24 -23.77
C ALA A 53 8.66 -1.01 -24.45
N ARG A 54 9.20 -0.08 -23.67
CA ARG A 54 9.91 1.10 -24.18
C ARG A 54 11.12 0.71 -25.01
N THR A 55 11.96 -0.15 -24.49
CA THR A 55 13.15 -0.65 -25.19
C THR A 55 12.78 -1.31 -26.51
N LYS A 56 11.72 -2.10 -26.49
CA LYS A 56 11.22 -2.77 -27.70
C LYS A 56 10.74 -1.78 -28.75
N VAL A 57 10.00 -0.76 -28.35
CA VAL A 57 9.53 0.29 -29.26
C VAL A 57 10.70 1.09 -29.81
N GLU A 58 11.66 1.46 -28.98
CA GLU A 58 12.88 2.18 -29.41
C GLU A 58 13.68 1.37 -30.42
N SER A 59 13.80 0.06 -30.22
CA SER A 59 14.44 -0.85 -31.15
C SER A 59 13.72 -0.89 -32.50
N MET A 60 12.39 -0.95 -32.48
CA MET A 60 11.57 -0.92 -33.70
C MET A 60 11.75 0.39 -34.48
N ILE A 61 11.76 1.50 -33.77
CA ILE A 61 11.96 2.82 -34.38
C ILE A 61 13.33 2.92 -35.03
N SER A 62 14.37 2.44 -34.35
CA SER A 62 15.74 2.41 -34.89
C SER A 62 15.82 1.59 -36.16
N ARG A 63 15.18 0.43 -36.23
CA ARG A 63 15.13 -0.42 -37.40
C ARG A 63 14.43 0.24 -38.58
N LEU A 64 13.31 0.90 -38.31
CA LEU A 64 12.56 1.64 -39.33
C LEU A 64 13.39 2.79 -39.91
N LYS A 65 14.11 3.52 -39.08
CA LYS A 65 15.00 4.60 -39.53
C LYS A 65 16.12 4.07 -40.40
N ALA A 66 16.72 2.93 -40.01
CA ALA A 66 17.75 2.29 -40.80
C ALA A 66 17.25 1.87 -42.19
N LEU A 67 16.03 1.33 -42.26
CA LEU A 67 15.40 0.98 -43.54
C LEU A 67 15.13 2.20 -44.42
N GLU A 68 14.69 3.32 -43.84
CA GLU A 68 14.49 4.57 -44.57
C GLU A 68 15.78 5.10 -45.16
N GLN A 69 16.88 5.02 -44.41
CA GLN A 69 18.19 5.52 -44.88
C GLN A 69 18.77 4.65 -46.01
N ASP A 70 18.44 3.38 -46.07
CA ASP A 70 18.93 2.45 -47.08
C ASP A 70 18.10 2.51 -48.39
N SER A 71 16.95 3.13 -48.35
CA SER A 71 16.12 3.31 -49.51
C SER A 71 16.33 4.70 -50.14
#